data_93b840986d82681ef39fde702897ed7f
#
_entry.id   93b840986d82681ef39fde702897ed7f
#
_cell.length_a   1.000
_cell.length_b   1.000
_cell.length_c   1.000
_cell.angle_alpha   90.00
_cell.angle_beta   90.00
_cell.angle_gamma   90.00
#
_symmetry.space_group_name_H-M   'P 1'
#
loop_
_entity.id
_entity.type
_entity.pdbx_description
1 polymer ?
#
loop_
_entity_poly.entity_id
_entity_poly.type
_entity_poly.pdbx_seq_one_letter_code
_entity_poly.pdbx_strand_id
1 'polypeptide(L)'
;MATKLTNRPAEPVTPVRLERIAAAVDSQPEGDDATVLAAAIARAVGGDLILASIEPELPLVIPSADCRRMRRETQAMLDKRRDAFAPAARSAVDSDLSPGRGLTRILAREHRELVVCGSGHRGEHGRVSIGHTSRQLIEDGDFALAIAARGLGGRGELMIKRIGVGYDAGPEACFALEWAAGIAEACGARLEVRGVIDDRIPALGWPSLWIAPFRESWDELMDAEAEALRTNIETATADLSVPVSAEVDRDVPAASLLDLSAACDLLVIGSRRWGPVARLLLGGTGEALVHGAYCSLLIVPRPPGAESD
;
A
#
# COMPACT_ATOMS: atom_id res chain seq x y z
N MET A 1 -17.87 0.93 17.86
CA MET A 1 -18.86 0.34 16.94
C MET A 1 -18.23 -0.96 16.47
N ALA A 2 -18.64 -2.11 16.98
CA ALA A 2 -18.13 -3.39 16.53
C ALA A 2 -18.43 -3.51 15.04
N THR A 3 -17.41 -3.71 14.22
CA THR A 3 -17.57 -4.01 12.80
C THR A 3 -18.33 -5.33 12.73
N LYS A 4 -19.62 -5.30 12.37
CA LYS A 4 -20.33 -6.53 11.99
C LYS A 4 -19.51 -7.13 10.86
N LEU A 5 -18.84 -8.26 11.11
CA LEU A 5 -18.40 -9.14 10.05
C LEU A 5 -19.63 -9.39 9.19
N THR A 6 -19.68 -8.83 8.00
CA THR A 6 -20.70 -9.16 7.03
C THR A 6 -20.52 -10.64 6.76
N ASN A 7 -21.49 -11.44 7.18
CA ASN A 7 -21.51 -12.89 7.05
C ASN A 7 -21.75 -13.28 5.56
N ARG A 8 -20.96 -12.70 4.66
CA ARG A 8 -20.93 -13.07 3.25
C ARG A 8 -19.92 -14.19 3.14
N PRO A 9 -20.32 -15.37 2.64
CA PRO A 9 -19.34 -16.42 2.41
C PRO A 9 -18.26 -15.88 1.48
N ALA A 10 -16.99 -16.08 1.85
CA ALA A 10 -15.88 -15.72 1.00
C ALA A 10 -15.98 -16.51 -0.30
N GLU A 11 -15.64 -15.85 -1.38
CA GLU A 11 -15.34 -16.51 -2.65
C GLU A 11 -13.83 -16.52 -2.82
N PRO A 12 -13.24 -17.53 -3.49
CA PRO A 12 -11.83 -17.53 -3.81
C PRO A 12 -11.44 -16.26 -4.56
N VAL A 13 -10.36 -15.61 -4.14
CA VAL A 13 -9.89 -14.40 -4.80
C VAL A 13 -9.18 -14.72 -6.12
N THR A 14 -9.32 -13.82 -7.09
CA THR A 14 -8.62 -13.90 -8.37
C THR A 14 -7.44 -12.95 -8.39
N PRO A 15 -6.19 -13.44 -8.58
CA PRO A 15 -5.01 -12.59 -8.61
C PRO A 15 -5.09 -11.49 -9.68
N VAL A 16 -4.83 -10.23 -9.28
CA VAL A 16 -4.81 -9.09 -10.21
C VAL A 16 -3.55 -9.14 -11.07
N ARG A 17 -3.69 -8.94 -12.37
CA ARG A 17 -2.57 -8.69 -13.27
C ARG A 17 -2.22 -7.21 -13.28
N LEU A 18 -1.03 -6.91 -12.80
CA LEU A 18 -0.49 -5.56 -12.78
C LEU A 18 0.41 -5.34 -13.99
N GLU A 19 0.11 -4.33 -14.81
CA GLU A 19 0.83 -4.10 -16.07
C GLU A 19 1.55 -2.74 -16.12
N ARG A 20 1.00 -1.71 -15.47
CA ARG A 20 1.44 -0.32 -15.63
C ARG A 20 1.80 0.34 -14.31
N ILE A 21 3.10 0.51 -14.10
CA ILE A 21 3.67 0.96 -12.85
C ILE A 21 4.38 2.30 -13.05
N ALA A 22 4.32 3.18 -12.06
CA ALA A 22 5.09 4.40 -12.01
C ALA A 22 5.91 4.48 -10.72
N ALA A 23 7.13 4.99 -10.79
CA ALA A 23 7.87 5.47 -9.63
C ALA A 23 7.85 7.00 -9.62
N ALA A 24 7.38 7.60 -8.53
CA ALA A 24 7.48 9.03 -8.28
C ALA A 24 8.87 9.36 -7.74
N VAL A 25 9.63 10.12 -8.51
CA VAL A 25 11.07 10.33 -8.29
C VAL A 25 11.37 11.82 -8.18
N ASP A 26 12.03 12.22 -7.11
CA ASP A 26 12.61 13.55 -6.92
C ASP A 26 14.13 13.49 -6.77
N SER A 27 14.78 14.59 -6.46
CA SER A 27 16.22 14.65 -6.29
C SER A 27 16.74 14.05 -4.97
N GLN A 28 15.83 13.60 -4.08
CA GLN A 28 16.18 13.07 -2.77
C GLN A 28 16.55 11.57 -2.83
N PRO A 29 17.31 11.06 -1.85
CA PRO A 29 17.68 9.64 -1.79
C PRO A 29 16.49 8.68 -1.78
N GLU A 30 15.35 9.09 -1.23
CA GLU A 30 14.13 8.31 -1.17
C GLU A 30 13.53 8.03 -2.56
N GLY A 31 13.91 8.82 -3.57
CA GLY A 31 13.63 8.52 -5.00
C GLY A 31 14.32 7.25 -5.49
N ASP A 32 15.47 6.89 -4.92
CA ASP A 32 16.15 5.61 -5.21
C ASP A 32 15.36 4.45 -4.62
N ASP A 33 14.84 4.61 -3.38
CA ASP A 33 14.00 3.60 -2.71
C ASP A 33 12.73 3.32 -3.53
N ALA A 34 12.05 4.38 -4.00
CA ALA A 34 10.89 4.26 -4.86
C ALA A 34 11.20 3.54 -6.17
N THR A 35 12.34 3.88 -6.80
CA THR A 35 12.77 3.27 -8.06
C THR A 35 13.07 1.78 -7.88
N VAL A 36 13.78 1.41 -6.81
CA VAL A 36 14.14 0.01 -6.51
C VAL A 36 12.90 -0.84 -6.27
N LEU A 37 11.95 -0.37 -5.47
CA LEU A 37 10.70 -1.10 -5.22
C LEU A 37 9.86 -1.24 -6.50
N ALA A 38 9.69 -0.14 -7.25
CA ALA A 38 8.93 -0.16 -8.50
C ALA A 38 9.57 -1.08 -9.54
N ALA A 39 10.89 -1.07 -9.66
CA ALA A 39 11.63 -1.94 -10.57
C ALA A 39 11.52 -3.42 -10.17
N ALA A 40 11.54 -3.73 -8.87
CA ALA A 40 11.34 -5.10 -8.39
C ALA A 40 9.95 -5.63 -8.75
N ILE A 41 8.90 -4.84 -8.50
CA ILE A 41 7.52 -5.21 -8.85
C ILE A 41 7.39 -5.33 -10.38
N ALA A 42 7.80 -4.31 -11.15
CA ALA A 42 7.67 -4.28 -12.60
C ALA A 42 8.38 -5.47 -13.27
N ARG A 43 9.57 -5.81 -12.79
CA ARG A 43 10.34 -6.97 -13.30
C ARG A 43 9.61 -8.28 -13.04
N ALA A 44 9.05 -8.45 -11.85
CA ALA A 44 8.34 -9.65 -11.48
C ALA A 44 7.07 -9.85 -12.32
N VAL A 45 6.26 -8.81 -12.47
CA VAL A 45 5.00 -8.88 -13.23
C VAL A 45 5.19 -8.74 -14.75
N GLY A 46 6.39 -8.40 -15.22
CA GLY A 46 6.65 -8.09 -16.64
C GLY A 46 5.98 -6.79 -17.10
N GLY A 47 5.74 -5.85 -16.18
CA GLY A 47 4.99 -4.62 -16.40
C GLY A 47 5.83 -3.47 -16.98
N ASP A 48 5.16 -2.50 -17.62
CA ASP A 48 5.74 -1.26 -18.09
C ASP A 48 5.97 -0.28 -16.93
N LEU A 49 7.23 0.16 -16.76
CA LEU A 49 7.63 1.09 -15.70
C LEU A 49 7.96 2.46 -16.26
N ILE A 50 7.41 3.51 -15.65
CA ILE A 50 7.87 4.88 -15.87
C ILE A 50 8.48 5.46 -14.60
N LEU A 51 9.54 6.25 -14.76
CA LEU A 51 10.06 7.13 -13.71
C LEU A 51 9.47 8.52 -13.93
N ALA A 52 8.59 8.94 -13.01
CA ALA A 52 7.85 10.18 -13.10
C ALA A 52 8.43 11.24 -12.17
N SER A 53 8.69 12.44 -12.67
CA SER A 53 9.17 13.57 -11.88
C SER A 53 8.40 14.83 -12.21
N ILE A 54 8.16 15.68 -11.19
CA ILE A 54 7.50 16.97 -11.34
C ILE A 54 8.49 18.08 -11.05
N GLU A 55 8.68 18.95 -12.03
CA GLU A 55 9.44 20.18 -11.86
C GLU A 55 8.57 21.21 -11.15
N PRO A 56 9.08 21.92 -10.14
CA PRO A 56 8.30 22.96 -9.48
C PRO A 56 8.04 24.11 -10.47
N GLU A 57 6.77 24.41 -10.69
CA GLU A 57 6.36 25.60 -11.43
C GLU A 57 6.48 26.79 -10.47
N LEU A 58 7.46 27.66 -10.72
CA LEU A 58 7.67 28.83 -9.88
C LEU A 58 6.78 29.99 -10.40
N PRO A 59 6.08 30.71 -9.49
CA PRO A 59 5.19 31.80 -9.88
C PRO A 59 5.91 33.07 -10.39
N LEU A 60 7.20 32.96 -10.65
CA LEU A 60 8.06 34.03 -11.17
C LEU A 60 8.39 33.77 -12.65
N VAL A 61 8.54 34.84 -13.41
CA VAL A 61 9.02 34.76 -14.78
C VAL A 61 10.48 34.31 -14.76
N ILE A 62 10.70 33.00 -14.95
CA ILE A 62 12.04 32.43 -15.04
C ILE A 62 12.51 32.55 -16.50
N PRO A 63 13.76 32.99 -16.75
CA PRO A 63 14.33 32.97 -18.09
C PRO A 63 14.25 31.58 -18.73
N SER A 64 13.87 31.51 -19.99
CA SER A 64 13.72 30.24 -20.71
C SER A 64 14.98 29.36 -20.72
N ALA A 65 16.15 29.98 -20.55
CA ALA A 65 17.43 29.28 -20.44
C ALA A 65 17.52 28.47 -19.11
N ASP A 66 17.02 29.04 -18.03
CA ASP A 66 17.00 28.38 -16.71
C ASP A 66 15.98 27.24 -16.67
N CYS A 67 14.79 27.43 -17.24
CA CYS A 67 13.82 26.34 -17.41
C CYS A 67 14.42 25.16 -18.20
N ARG A 68 15.14 25.44 -19.30
CA ARG A 68 15.81 24.37 -20.08
C ARG A 68 16.94 23.71 -19.31
N ARG A 69 17.63 24.44 -18.43
CA ARG A 69 18.66 23.85 -17.54
C ARG A 69 18.02 22.92 -16.52
N MET A 70 17.00 23.38 -15.82
CA MET A 70 16.26 22.55 -14.83
C MET A 70 15.76 21.26 -15.46
N ARG A 71 15.14 21.34 -16.65
CA ARG A 71 14.66 20.16 -17.35
C ARG A 71 15.78 19.17 -17.73
N ARG A 72 16.94 19.66 -18.11
CA ARG A 72 18.11 18.80 -18.38
C ARG A 72 18.63 18.15 -17.10
N GLU A 73 18.66 18.88 -15.97
CA GLU A 73 19.08 18.34 -14.68
C GLU A 73 18.11 17.28 -14.19
N THR A 74 16.79 17.51 -14.29
CA THR A 74 15.75 16.52 -13.98
C THR A 74 15.90 15.27 -14.86
N GLN A 75 16.05 15.45 -16.16
CA GLN A 75 16.23 14.31 -17.07
C GLN A 75 17.51 13.53 -16.76
N ALA A 76 18.63 14.19 -16.51
CA ALA A 76 19.89 13.53 -16.13
C ALA A 76 19.77 12.77 -14.80
N MET A 77 19.01 13.29 -13.84
CA MET A 77 18.71 12.63 -12.58
C MET A 77 17.89 11.34 -12.81
N LEU A 78 16.85 11.40 -13.66
CA LEU A 78 16.04 10.23 -14.02
C LEU A 78 16.85 9.18 -14.81
N ASP A 79 17.67 9.61 -15.75
CA ASP A 79 18.53 8.72 -16.54
C ASP A 79 19.53 7.98 -15.66
N LYS A 80 20.15 8.66 -14.70
CA LYS A 80 21.04 8.04 -13.72
C LYS A 80 20.34 6.94 -12.90
N ARG A 81 19.12 7.17 -12.44
CA ARG A 81 18.34 6.18 -11.67
C ARG A 81 17.86 5.04 -12.55
N ARG A 82 17.38 5.37 -13.75
CA ARG A 82 17.01 4.35 -14.75
C ARG A 82 18.18 3.40 -14.99
N ASP A 83 19.36 3.93 -15.31
CA ASP A 83 20.53 3.12 -15.65
C ASP A 83 21.01 2.29 -14.45
N ALA A 84 20.84 2.80 -13.22
CA ALA A 84 21.25 2.09 -11.99
C ALA A 84 20.26 1.00 -11.56
N PHE A 85 18.95 1.22 -11.67
CA PHE A 85 17.95 0.39 -11.01
C PHE A 85 16.87 -0.19 -11.95
N ALA A 86 16.59 0.49 -13.07
CA ALA A 86 15.46 0.16 -13.93
C ALA A 86 15.76 0.42 -15.42
N PRO A 87 16.73 -0.28 -16.05
CA PRO A 87 17.21 0.06 -17.40
C PRO A 87 16.13 0.06 -18.48
N ALA A 88 15.07 -0.72 -18.32
CA ALA A 88 13.93 -0.78 -19.24
C ALA A 88 12.88 0.32 -19.03
N ALA A 89 12.98 1.10 -17.95
CA ALA A 89 11.98 2.12 -17.63
C ALA A 89 12.04 3.31 -18.59
N ARG A 90 10.87 3.91 -18.85
CA ARG A 90 10.76 5.20 -19.55
C ARG A 90 10.74 6.34 -18.52
N SER A 91 11.03 7.55 -18.95
CA SER A 91 10.96 8.74 -18.11
C SER A 91 9.75 9.60 -18.51
N ALA A 92 9.05 10.18 -17.51
CA ALA A 92 7.97 11.14 -17.70
C ALA A 92 8.22 12.36 -16.81
N VAL A 93 8.29 13.53 -17.40
CA VAL A 93 8.50 14.80 -16.68
C VAL A 93 7.37 15.75 -17.02
N ASP A 94 6.80 16.36 -16.00
CA ASP A 94 5.81 17.42 -16.12
C ASP A 94 6.14 18.55 -15.14
N SER A 95 5.43 19.66 -15.17
CA SER A 95 5.60 20.77 -14.23
C SER A 95 4.27 21.14 -13.61
N ASP A 96 4.30 21.40 -12.31
CA ASP A 96 3.13 21.86 -11.54
C ASP A 96 3.59 22.57 -10.26
N LEU A 97 2.72 23.45 -9.72
CA LEU A 97 2.90 24.06 -8.40
C LEU A 97 2.80 23.03 -7.27
N SER A 98 2.05 21.94 -7.49
CA SER A 98 1.87 20.83 -6.55
C SER A 98 2.40 19.53 -7.16
N PRO A 99 3.47 18.94 -6.59
CA PRO A 99 4.01 17.66 -7.09
C PRO A 99 2.97 16.56 -7.14
N GLY A 100 2.11 16.42 -6.14
CA GLY A 100 1.05 15.40 -6.11
C GLY A 100 0.08 15.57 -7.27
N ARG A 101 -0.40 16.78 -7.54
CA ARG A 101 -1.32 17.08 -8.64
C ARG A 101 -0.68 16.85 -10.02
N GLY A 102 0.57 17.25 -10.19
CA GLY A 102 1.34 16.97 -11.41
C GLY A 102 1.52 15.47 -11.64
N LEU A 103 1.83 14.71 -10.59
CA LEU A 103 1.92 13.25 -10.66
C LEU A 103 0.58 12.63 -11.01
N THR A 104 -0.53 13.00 -10.34
CA THR A 104 -1.88 12.50 -10.67
C THR A 104 -2.19 12.69 -12.15
N ARG A 105 -1.82 13.84 -12.73
CA ARG A 105 -1.99 14.11 -14.16
C ARG A 105 -1.15 13.17 -15.05
N ILE A 106 0.12 12.92 -14.69
CA ILE A 106 0.97 11.94 -15.40
C ILE A 106 0.34 10.55 -15.31
N LEU A 107 -0.03 10.11 -14.10
CA LEU A 107 -0.58 8.78 -13.84
C LEU A 107 -1.86 8.53 -14.65
N ALA A 108 -2.76 9.51 -14.68
CA ALA A 108 -3.99 9.43 -15.46
C ALA A 108 -3.71 9.37 -16.98
N ARG A 109 -2.82 10.22 -17.49
CA ARG A 109 -2.43 10.26 -18.90
C ARG A 109 -1.78 8.96 -19.36
N GLU A 110 -0.95 8.37 -18.52
CA GLU A 110 -0.22 7.13 -18.78
C GLU A 110 -0.99 5.88 -18.31
N HIS A 111 -2.21 6.04 -17.82
CA HIS A 111 -3.09 4.98 -17.30
C HIS A 111 -2.40 4.06 -16.29
N ARG A 112 -1.68 4.64 -15.32
CA ARG A 112 -0.93 3.86 -14.32
C ARG A 112 -1.86 3.28 -13.26
N GLU A 113 -1.64 2.02 -12.92
CA GLU A 113 -2.41 1.25 -11.93
C GLU A 113 -1.79 1.36 -10.54
N LEU A 114 -0.44 1.42 -10.50
CA LEU A 114 0.35 1.54 -9.29
C LEU A 114 1.33 2.69 -9.40
N VAL A 115 1.38 3.51 -8.34
CA VAL A 115 2.47 4.47 -8.15
C VAL A 115 3.27 4.10 -6.90
N VAL A 116 4.60 4.13 -7.03
CA VAL A 116 5.53 3.91 -5.92
C VAL A 116 6.18 5.23 -5.55
N CYS A 117 6.08 5.61 -4.29
CA CYS A 117 6.75 6.78 -3.71
C CYS A 117 7.80 6.36 -2.70
N GLY A 118 8.80 7.18 -2.48
CA GLY A 118 9.71 7.03 -1.34
C GLY A 118 9.05 7.45 -0.03
N SER A 119 9.61 6.99 1.09
CA SER A 119 9.24 7.46 2.43
C SER A 119 9.60 8.94 2.62
N GLY A 120 8.88 9.62 3.53
CA GLY A 120 9.21 11.00 3.90
C GLY A 120 10.60 11.10 4.58
N HIS A 121 11.29 12.21 4.38
CA HIS A 121 12.68 12.45 4.83
C HIS A 121 12.90 12.29 6.34
N ARG A 122 11.85 12.36 7.16
CA ARG A 122 11.95 12.26 8.63
C ARG A 122 11.74 10.83 9.15
N GLY A 123 11.47 9.86 8.26
CA GLY A 123 11.29 8.45 8.63
C GLY A 123 12.60 7.80 9.08
N GLU A 124 12.51 6.80 9.95
CA GLU A 124 13.64 5.95 10.33
C GLU A 124 14.02 5.00 9.18
N HIS A 125 15.30 4.60 9.13
CA HIS A 125 15.78 3.60 8.18
C HIS A 125 15.05 2.25 8.37
N GLY A 126 14.66 1.62 7.26
CA GLY A 126 13.90 0.37 7.27
C GLY A 126 12.42 0.53 7.53
N ARG A 127 11.91 1.76 7.70
CA ARG A 127 10.50 2.04 7.99
C ARG A 127 9.83 2.89 6.92
N VAL A 128 8.52 2.82 6.91
CA VAL A 128 7.65 3.70 6.13
C VAL A 128 7.30 4.93 6.95
N SER A 129 7.35 6.08 6.29
CA SER A 129 6.79 7.33 6.77
C SER A 129 6.17 8.07 5.60
N ILE A 130 4.88 8.37 5.68
CA ILE A 130 4.19 9.05 4.58
C ILE A 130 4.68 10.48 4.40
N GLY A 131 5.06 10.84 3.16
CA GLY A 131 5.41 12.20 2.75
C GLY A 131 4.18 13.01 2.31
N HIS A 132 4.38 14.31 2.13
CA HIS A 132 3.32 15.23 1.68
C HIS A 132 2.78 14.82 0.30
N THR A 133 3.64 14.52 -0.66
CA THR A 133 3.25 14.10 -2.01
C THR A 133 2.46 12.80 -1.99
N SER A 134 2.91 11.80 -1.23
CA SER A 134 2.20 10.52 -1.09
C SER A 134 0.81 10.71 -0.46
N ARG A 135 0.68 11.63 0.51
CA ARG A 135 -0.60 11.96 1.12
C ARG A 135 -1.56 12.61 0.10
N GLN A 136 -1.08 13.54 -0.72
CA GLN A 136 -1.89 14.11 -1.81
C GLN A 136 -2.33 13.04 -2.83
N LEU A 137 -1.44 12.10 -3.18
CA LEU A 137 -1.77 11.01 -4.09
C LEU A 137 -2.85 10.09 -3.53
N ILE A 138 -2.84 9.82 -2.22
CA ILE A 138 -3.91 9.08 -1.53
C ILE A 138 -5.26 9.83 -1.66
N GLU A 139 -5.25 11.14 -1.50
CA GLU A 139 -6.47 11.95 -1.51
C GLU A 139 -7.07 12.13 -2.91
N ASP A 140 -6.26 12.14 -3.96
CA ASP A 140 -6.66 12.56 -5.31
C ASP A 140 -6.70 11.42 -6.34
N GLY A 141 -6.25 10.19 -6.00
CA GLY A 141 -5.97 9.15 -6.99
C GLY A 141 -6.90 7.93 -7.00
N ASP A 142 -7.10 7.38 -8.21
CA ASP A 142 -7.82 6.13 -8.48
C ASP A 142 -6.85 4.93 -8.70
N PHE A 143 -5.63 5.04 -8.25
CA PHE A 143 -4.54 4.07 -8.40
C PHE A 143 -4.08 3.55 -7.05
N ALA A 144 -3.45 2.39 -7.03
CA ALA A 144 -2.78 1.87 -5.85
C ALA A 144 -1.51 2.68 -5.55
N LEU A 145 -1.22 2.88 -4.27
CA LEU A 145 -0.02 3.58 -3.81
C LEU A 145 0.88 2.66 -2.99
N ALA A 146 2.12 2.47 -3.43
CA ALA A 146 3.15 1.87 -2.60
C ALA A 146 4.07 2.95 -2.02
N ILE A 147 4.45 2.78 -0.75
CA ILE A 147 5.44 3.61 -0.09
C ILE A 147 6.64 2.72 0.21
N ALA A 148 7.75 2.98 -0.46
CA ALA A 148 8.99 2.26 -0.27
C ALA A 148 9.58 2.53 1.12
N ALA A 149 10.00 1.49 1.83
CA ALA A 149 10.70 1.65 3.09
C ALA A 149 12.03 2.37 2.87
N ARG A 150 12.42 3.24 3.80
CA ARG A 150 13.62 4.05 3.69
C ARG A 150 14.89 3.21 3.66
N GLY A 151 15.79 3.49 2.73
CA GLY A 151 17.09 2.86 2.61
C GLY A 151 17.14 1.62 1.72
N LEU A 152 16.10 1.36 0.93
CA LEU A 152 16.09 0.27 -0.06
C LEU A 152 17.12 0.49 -1.16
N GLY A 153 17.29 1.73 -1.64
CA GLY A 153 18.24 2.08 -2.70
C GLY A 153 19.69 1.69 -2.39
N GLY A 154 20.05 1.63 -1.12
CA GLY A 154 21.38 1.18 -0.66
C GLY A 154 21.55 -0.35 -0.56
N ARG A 155 20.49 -1.15 -0.74
CA ARG A 155 20.53 -2.61 -0.55
C ARG A 155 20.79 -3.40 -1.84
N GLY A 156 20.90 -2.72 -2.99
CA GLY A 156 21.04 -3.37 -4.30
C GLY A 156 19.73 -3.90 -4.84
N GLU A 157 19.76 -5.06 -5.50
CA GLU A 157 18.57 -5.68 -6.10
C GLU A 157 17.60 -6.19 -5.03
N LEU A 158 16.37 -5.66 -5.05
CA LEU A 158 15.31 -6.09 -4.14
C LEU A 158 14.63 -7.35 -4.66
N MET A 159 14.56 -8.37 -3.81
CA MET A 159 13.77 -9.59 -4.01
C MET A 159 12.63 -9.60 -3.01
N ILE A 160 11.39 -9.59 -3.49
CA ILE A 160 10.19 -9.70 -2.65
C ILE A 160 9.92 -11.20 -2.46
N LYS A 161 10.06 -11.70 -1.24
CA LYS A 161 9.91 -13.13 -0.89
C LYS A 161 8.75 -13.39 0.05
N ARG A 162 8.35 -12.39 0.83
CA ARG A 162 7.25 -12.46 1.79
C ARG A 162 6.37 -11.23 1.68
N ILE A 163 5.08 -11.46 1.42
CA ILE A 163 4.07 -10.41 1.30
C ILE A 163 3.05 -10.60 2.42
N GLY A 164 2.97 -9.63 3.32
CA GLY A 164 1.95 -9.59 4.37
C GLY A 164 0.66 -8.97 3.84
N VAL A 165 -0.48 -9.44 4.31
CA VAL A 165 -1.80 -8.88 3.97
C VAL A 165 -2.62 -8.74 5.25
N GLY A 166 -3.12 -7.52 5.51
CA GLY A 166 -4.14 -7.30 6.54
C GLY A 166 -5.53 -7.65 5.99
N TYR A 167 -6.27 -8.53 6.67
CA TYR A 167 -7.53 -9.06 6.18
C TYR A 167 -8.64 -9.03 7.25
N ASP A 168 -9.79 -8.45 6.92
CA ASP A 168 -10.97 -8.36 7.79
C ASP A 168 -12.27 -8.85 7.13
N ALA A 169 -12.15 -9.64 6.06
CA ALA A 169 -13.26 -10.11 5.22
C ALA A 169 -14.10 -8.99 4.56
N GLY A 170 -13.66 -7.75 4.65
CA GLY A 170 -14.28 -6.64 3.94
C GLY A 170 -13.90 -6.61 2.47
N PRO A 171 -14.69 -5.91 1.62
CA PRO A 171 -14.42 -5.83 0.18
C PRO A 171 -13.06 -5.20 -0.13
N GLU A 172 -12.61 -4.26 0.70
CA GLU A 172 -11.29 -3.63 0.56
C GLU A 172 -10.16 -4.63 0.85
N ALA A 173 -10.35 -5.49 1.86
CA ALA A 173 -9.37 -6.51 2.23
C ALA A 173 -9.31 -7.63 1.19
N CYS A 174 -10.46 -8.05 0.63
CA CYS A 174 -10.50 -9.00 -0.48
C CYS A 174 -9.72 -8.46 -1.68
N PHE A 175 -9.95 -7.20 -2.06
CA PHE A 175 -9.25 -6.59 -3.18
C PHE A 175 -7.75 -6.40 -2.92
N ALA A 176 -7.37 -6.08 -1.67
CA ALA A 176 -5.96 -6.06 -1.27
C ALA A 176 -5.31 -7.45 -1.37
N LEU A 177 -6.04 -8.51 -1.01
CA LEU A 177 -5.57 -9.89 -1.14
C LEU A 177 -5.40 -10.29 -2.61
N GLU A 178 -6.30 -9.90 -3.52
CA GLU A 178 -6.16 -10.11 -4.97
C GLU A 178 -4.88 -9.47 -5.54
N TRP A 179 -4.58 -8.24 -5.12
CA TRP A 179 -3.34 -7.55 -5.51
C TRP A 179 -2.09 -8.23 -4.94
N ALA A 180 -2.14 -8.60 -3.66
CA ALA A 180 -1.04 -9.29 -3.00
C ALA A 180 -0.77 -10.65 -3.65
N ALA A 181 -1.83 -11.39 -3.99
CA ALA A 181 -1.74 -12.67 -4.69
C ALA A 181 -1.09 -12.52 -6.07
N GLY A 182 -1.52 -11.54 -6.87
CA GLY A 182 -0.94 -11.30 -8.19
C GLY A 182 0.55 -10.94 -8.14
N ILE A 183 0.96 -10.12 -7.15
CA ILE A 183 2.38 -9.79 -6.95
C ILE A 183 3.14 -11.03 -6.43
N ALA A 184 2.55 -11.80 -5.51
CA ALA A 184 3.16 -13.00 -4.95
C ALA A 184 3.41 -14.07 -6.02
N GLU A 185 2.43 -14.33 -6.89
CA GLU A 185 2.57 -15.27 -8.00
C GLU A 185 3.69 -14.84 -8.96
N ALA A 186 3.73 -13.55 -9.30
CA ALA A 186 4.76 -13.01 -10.19
C ALA A 186 6.17 -13.05 -9.58
N CYS A 187 6.30 -12.82 -8.27
CA CYS A 187 7.58 -12.86 -7.54
C CYS A 187 8.01 -14.28 -7.12
N GLY A 188 7.11 -15.27 -7.12
CA GLY A 188 7.32 -16.54 -6.42
C GLY A 188 7.41 -16.37 -4.89
N ALA A 189 6.71 -15.38 -4.36
CA ALA A 189 6.69 -15.05 -2.93
C ALA A 189 5.64 -15.87 -2.18
N ARG A 190 5.78 -15.98 -0.84
CA ARG A 190 4.73 -16.50 0.03
C ARG A 190 3.83 -15.36 0.52
N LEU A 191 2.57 -15.69 0.78
CA LEU A 191 1.61 -14.79 1.43
C LEU A 191 1.52 -15.09 2.93
N GLU A 192 1.53 -14.04 3.74
CA GLU A 192 1.29 -14.06 5.19
C GLU A 192 0.00 -13.28 5.43
N VAL A 193 -1.15 -13.96 5.51
CA VAL A 193 -2.45 -13.31 5.71
C VAL A 193 -2.74 -13.18 7.20
N ARG A 194 -2.95 -11.97 7.67
CA ARG A 194 -3.22 -11.67 9.05
C ARG A 194 -4.64 -11.11 9.22
N GLY A 195 -5.52 -11.92 9.80
CA GLY A 195 -6.80 -11.47 10.34
C GLY A 195 -6.61 -10.91 11.75
N VAL A 196 -7.35 -9.86 12.11
CA VAL A 196 -7.26 -9.33 13.49
C VAL A 196 -8.66 -9.01 14.01
N ILE A 197 -9.00 -9.61 15.14
CA ILE A 197 -10.19 -9.29 15.91
C ILE A 197 -9.81 -8.30 17.00
N ASP A 198 -10.39 -7.09 16.93
CA ASP A 198 -10.21 -6.07 17.97
C ASP A 198 -11.04 -6.48 19.22
N ASP A 199 -10.39 -7.14 20.16
CA ASP A 199 -11.02 -7.67 21.37
C ASP A 199 -11.13 -6.63 22.51
N ARG A 200 -10.78 -5.38 22.23
CA ARG A 200 -10.94 -4.31 23.22
C ARG A 200 -12.41 -4.13 23.56
N ILE A 201 -12.75 -4.42 24.80
CA ILE A 201 -14.09 -4.18 25.33
C ILE A 201 -14.41 -2.69 25.16
N PRO A 202 -15.49 -2.31 24.44
CA PRO A 202 -15.87 -0.91 24.33
C PRO A 202 -16.00 -0.29 25.72
N ALA A 203 -15.40 0.87 25.93
CA ALA A 203 -15.54 1.62 27.18
C ALA A 203 -16.98 2.15 27.31
N LEU A 204 -17.92 1.24 27.47
CA LEU A 204 -19.28 1.54 27.92
C LEU A 204 -19.16 1.88 29.38
N GLY A 205 -19.43 3.12 29.78
CA GLY A 205 -19.27 3.64 31.13
C GLY A 205 -20.15 3.01 32.22
N TRP A 206 -20.24 1.69 32.23
CA TRP A 206 -21.03 0.89 33.14
C TRP A 206 -20.13 -0.01 34.00
N PRO A 207 -20.28 0.02 35.33
CA PRO A 207 -19.55 -0.88 36.25
C PRO A 207 -19.79 -2.37 36.01
N SER A 208 -20.86 -2.73 35.29
CA SER A 208 -21.31 -4.10 35.04
C SER A 208 -20.43 -4.92 34.07
N LEU A 209 -19.49 -4.31 33.34
CA LEU A 209 -18.54 -5.00 32.47
C LEU A 209 -17.50 -5.86 33.23
N TRP A 210 -17.48 -5.79 34.57
CA TRP A 210 -16.59 -6.58 35.42
C TRP A 210 -17.23 -7.87 35.92
N ILE A 211 -18.49 -8.17 35.53
CA ILE A 211 -19.19 -9.37 35.93
C ILE A 211 -18.66 -10.57 35.13
N ALA A 212 -18.18 -11.61 35.81
CA ALA A 212 -17.58 -12.81 35.19
C ALA A 212 -18.41 -13.41 34.03
N PRO A 213 -19.75 -13.57 34.13
CA PRO A 213 -20.54 -14.08 33.00
C PRO A 213 -20.49 -13.25 31.74
N PHE A 214 -20.31 -11.94 31.81
CA PHE A 214 -20.17 -11.08 30.65
C PHE A 214 -18.83 -11.32 29.93
N ARG A 215 -17.77 -11.50 30.72
CA ARG A 215 -16.44 -11.80 30.14
C ARG A 215 -16.41 -13.14 29.43
N GLU A 216 -17.00 -14.17 30.03
CA GLU A 216 -17.12 -15.50 29.39
C GLU A 216 -17.89 -15.41 28.05
N SER A 217 -19.04 -14.75 28.03
CA SER A 217 -19.83 -14.56 26.80
C SER A 217 -19.10 -13.69 25.78
N TRP A 218 -18.28 -12.70 26.22
CA TRP A 218 -17.44 -11.89 25.33
C TRP A 218 -16.32 -12.71 24.70
N ASP A 219 -15.62 -13.53 25.50
CA ASP A 219 -14.56 -14.40 25.02
C ASP A 219 -15.09 -15.44 24.02
N GLU A 220 -16.23 -16.07 24.31
CA GLU A 220 -16.90 -17.00 23.38
C GLU A 220 -17.28 -16.33 22.05
N LEU A 221 -17.78 -15.09 22.11
CA LEU A 221 -18.11 -14.32 20.92
C LEU A 221 -16.86 -14.00 20.09
N MET A 222 -15.77 -13.55 20.74
CA MET A 222 -14.52 -13.21 20.04
C MET A 222 -13.86 -14.45 19.45
N ASP A 223 -13.94 -15.60 20.11
CA ASP A 223 -13.44 -16.88 19.59
C ASP A 223 -14.26 -17.33 18.36
N ALA A 224 -15.58 -17.17 18.40
CA ALA A 224 -16.43 -17.49 17.26
C ALA A 224 -16.16 -16.56 16.05
N GLU A 225 -15.96 -15.27 16.30
CA GLU A 225 -15.57 -14.32 15.24
C GLU A 225 -14.19 -14.64 14.66
N ALA A 226 -13.22 -15.02 15.49
CA ALA A 226 -11.89 -15.42 15.02
C ALA A 226 -11.94 -16.68 14.16
N GLU A 227 -12.76 -17.67 14.52
CA GLU A 227 -12.93 -18.90 13.73
C GLU A 227 -13.65 -18.64 12.42
N ALA A 228 -14.67 -17.78 12.42
CA ALA A 228 -15.36 -17.36 11.21
C ALA A 228 -14.40 -16.62 10.25
N LEU A 229 -13.54 -15.74 10.78
CA LEU A 229 -12.54 -15.04 9.98
C LEU A 229 -11.47 -16.00 9.41
N ARG A 230 -11.05 -17.00 10.21
CA ARG A 230 -10.10 -18.04 9.75
C ARG A 230 -10.68 -18.83 8.58
N THR A 231 -11.93 -19.32 8.72
CA THR A 231 -12.63 -20.03 7.64
C THR A 231 -12.77 -19.17 6.39
N ASN A 232 -13.02 -17.86 6.57
CA ASN A 232 -13.13 -16.91 5.46
C ASN A 232 -11.79 -16.75 4.74
N ILE A 233 -10.67 -16.61 5.45
CA ILE A 233 -9.33 -16.54 4.87
C ILE A 233 -9.00 -17.84 4.10
N GLU A 234 -9.26 -19.01 4.68
CA GLU A 234 -9.05 -20.30 4.04
C GLU A 234 -9.80 -20.41 2.72
N THR A 235 -11.07 -19.98 2.71
CA THR A 235 -11.88 -19.96 1.50
C THR A 235 -11.35 -18.98 0.48
N ALA A 236 -11.04 -17.75 0.89
CA ALA A 236 -10.53 -16.71 0.00
C ALA A 236 -9.19 -17.08 -0.67
N THR A 237 -8.38 -17.90 0.00
CA THR A 237 -7.03 -18.27 -0.47
C THR A 237 -6.96 -19.68 -1.07
N ALA A 238 -8.07 -20.42 -1.13
CA ALA A 238 -8.08 -21.86 -1.50
C ALA A 238 -7.50 -22.14 -2.89
N ASP A 239 -7.74 -21.25 -3.86
CA ASP A 239 -7.34 -21.44 -5.26
C ASP A 239 -6.00 -20.74 -5.61
N LEU A 240 -5.31 -20.13 -4.63
CA LEU A 240 -4.04 -19.46 -4.89
C LEU A 240 -2.91 -20.46 -5.13
N SER A 241 -2.08 -20.17 -6.13
CA SER A 241 -0.95 -21.04 -6.53
C SER A 241 0.32 -20.84 -5.69
N VAL A 242 0.31 -19.85 -4.78
CA VAL A 242 1.45 -19.53 -3.92
C VAL A 242 1.30 -20.12 -2.51
N PRO A 243 2.39 -20.36 -1.78
CA PRO A 243 2.30 -20.75 -0.37
C PRO A 243 1.64 -19.68 0.48
N VAL A 244 0.58 -20.03 1.20
CA VAL A 244 -0.16 -19.13 2.10
C VAL A 244 0.02 -19.59 3.54
N SER A 245 0.33 -18.65 4.44
CA SER A 245 0.20 -18.81 5.89
C SER A 245 -0.89 -17.86 6.38
N ALA A 246 -1.84 -18.37 7.15
CA ALA A 246 -2.97 -17.59 7.67
C ALA A 246 -2.96 -17.63 9.20
N GLU A 247 -3.03 -16.46 9.81
CA GLU A 247 -3.14 -16.32 11.27
C GLU A 247 -4.25 -15.32 11.61
N VAL A 248 -4.97 -15.58 12.69
CA VAL A 248 -5.97 -14.67 13.22
C VAL A 248 -5.62 -14.33 14.66
N ASP A 249 -5.31 -13.06 14.89
CA ASP A 249 -4.97 -12.53 16.21
C ASP A 249 -6.17 -11.90 16.89
N ARG A 250 -6.18 -11.95 18.23
CA ARG A 250 -7.06 -11.15 19.08
C ARG A 250 -6.20 -10.04 19.69
N ASP A 251 -6.14 -8.88 19.02
CA ASP A 251 -5.26 -7.76 19.42
C ASP A 251 -5.74 -6.44 18.78
N VAL A 252 -5.01 -5.37 19.02
CA VAL A 252 -5.16 -4.10 18.31
C VAL A 252 -4.71 -4.25 16.85
N PRO A 253 -5.58 -4.04 15.85
CA PRO A 253 -5.22 -4.30 14.44
C PRO A 253 -3.95 -3.60 13.97
N ALA A 254 -3.71 -2.36 14.42
CA ALA A 254 -2.49 -1.64 14.07
C ALA A 254 -1.22 -2.30 14.65
N ALA A 255 -1.26 -2.81 15.88
CA ALA A 255 -0.12 -3.47 16.51
C ALA A 255 0.22 -4.79 15.81
N SER A 256 -0.77 -5.66 15.62
CA SER A 256 -0.57 -6.95 14.94
C SER A 256 -0.03 -6.78 13.52
N LEU A 257 -0.54 -5.80 12.74
CA LEU A 257 -0.04 -5.56 11.38
C LEU A 257 1.32 -4.87 11.34
N LEU A 258 1.68 -4.07 12.34
CA LEU A 258 3.05 -3.56 12.49
C LEU A 258 4.02 -4.71 12.75
N ASP A 259 3.66 -5.66 13.63
CA ASP A 259 4.48 -6.85 13.91
C ASP A 259 4.62 -7.73 12.66
N LEU A 260 3.53 -7.95 11.90
CA LEU A 260 3.60 -8.64 10.62
C LEU A 260 4.56 -7.95 9.65
N SER A 261 4.53 -6.61 9.59
CA SER A 261 5.40 -5.85 8.69
C SER A 261 6.89 -6.05 8.96
N ALA A 262 7.27 -6.37 10.19
CA ALA A 262 8.67 -6.66 10.54
C ALA A 262 9.18 -7.99 9.95
N ALA A 263 8.28 -8.89 9.59
CA ALA A 263 8.59 -10.19 9.02
C ALA A 263 8.47 -10.24 7.49
N CYS A 264 7.94 -9.18 6.85
CA CYS A 264 7.65 -9.13 5.42
C CYS A 264 8.57 -8.20 4.64
N ASP A 265 8.60 -8.33 3.32
CA ASP A 265 9.26 -7.40 2.40
C ASP A 265 8.28 -6.32 1.89
N LEU A 266 6.99 -6.69 1.81
CA LEU A 266 5.89 -5.83 1.40
C LEU A 266 4.65 -6.15 2.26
N LEU A 267 4.02 -5.13 2.85
CA LEU A 267 2.72 -5.26 3.50
C LEU A 267 1.65 -4.64 2.60
N VAL A 268 0.55 -5.34 2.39
CA VAL A 268 -0.58 -4.89 1.56
C VAL A 268 -1.81 -4.69 2.42
N ILE A 269 -2.45 -3.54 2.27
CA ILE A 269 -3.69 -3.20 2.96
C ILE A 269 -4.71 -2.61 1.98
N GLY A 270 -5.99 -2.86 2.25
CA GLY A 270 -7.08 -2.17 1.59
C GLY A 270 -7.32 -0.78 2.17
N SER A 271 -7.85 0.10 1.38
CA SER A 271 -8.21 1.44 1.79
C SER A 271 -9.67 1.73 1.46
N ARG A 272 -10.39 2.34 2.42
CA ARG A 272 -11.79 2.71 2.26
C ARG A 272 -11.90 3.96 1.38
N ARG A 273 -12.82 3.94 0.41
CA ARG A 273 -13.27 5.16 -0.29
C ARG A 273 -14.49 5.72 0.40
N TRP A 274 -14.52 7.02 0.63
CA TRP A 274 -15.68 7.69 1.22
C TRP A 274 -16.21 8.83 0.33
N GLY A 275 -17.52 8.82 0.07
CA GLY A 275 -18.25 9.90 -0.57
C GLY A 275 -18.16 9.95 -2.10
N PRO A 276 -18.91 10.90 -2.72
CA PRO A 276 -19.01 11.06 -4.18
C PRO A 276 -17.72 11.58 -4.83
N VAL A 277 -16.78 12.06 -4.02
CA VAL A 277 -15.42 12.42 -4.45
C VAL A 277 -14.52 11.32 -3.93
N ALA A 278 -14.12 10.41 -4.78
CA ALA A 278 -13.34 9.19 -4.50
C ALA A 278 -12.02 9.46 -3.76
N ARG A 279 -12.09 9.86 -2.48
CA ARG A 279 -10.93 10.10 -1.63
C ARG A 279 -10.58 8.82 -0.87
N LEU A 280 -9.35 8.39 -0.98
CA LEU A 280 -8.78 7.34 -0.15
C LEU A 280 -8.73 7.85 1.30
N LEU A 281 -9.46 7.19 2.21
CA LEU A 281 -9.35 7.46 3.64
C LEU A 281 -8.63 6.30 4.32
N LEU A 282 -7.51 6.61 4.92
CA LEU A 282 -6.82 5.70 5.83
C LEU A 282 -7.61 5.69 7.16
N GLY A 283 -8.13 4.51 7.54
CA GLY A 283 -8.64 4.30 8.90
C GLY A 283 -7.50 4.34 9.93
N GLY A 284 -7.82 4.26 11.21
CA GLY A 284 -6.82 4.31 12.29
C GLY A 284 -5.68 3.31 12.12
N THR A 285 -5.96 2.10 11.64
CA THR A 285 -4.94 1.08 11.32
C THR A 285 -4.04 1.54 10.17
N GLY A 286 -4.61 2.02 9.07
CA GLY A 286 -3.85 2.53 7.93
C GLY A 286 -2.97 3.72 8.28
N GLU A 287 -3.48 4.68 9.08
CA GLU A 287 -2.67 5.81 9.59
C GLU A 287 -1.47 5.34 10.44
N ALA A 288 -1.65 4.35 11.30
CA ALA A 288 -0.53 3.80 12.07
C ALA A 288 0.54 3.15 11.15
N LEU A 289 0.11 2.41 10.13
CA LEU A 289 1.00 1.71 9.21
C LEU A 289 1.78 2.66 8.31
N VAL A 290 1.18 3.74 7.79
CA VAL A 290 1.89 4.73 6.96
C VAL A 290 2.92 5.55 7.74
N HIS A 291 2.92 5.45 9.06
CA HIS A 291 3.87 6.11 9.95
C HIS A 291 4.83 5.16 10.66
N GLY A 292 4.69 3.83 10.49
CA GLY A 292 5.47 2.92 11.32
C GLY A 292 5.79 1.54 10.74
N ALA A 293 5.24 1.14 9.60
CA ALA A 293 5.52 -0.18 9.03
C ALA A 293 7.02 -0.41 8.81
N TYR A 294 7.50 -1.60 9.13
CA TYR A 294 8.91 -2.00 9.08
C TYR A 294 9.34 -2.53 7.70
N CYS A 295 8.43 -2.60 6.74
CA CYS A 295 8.70 -2.93 5.34
C CYS A 295 7.98 -1.94 4.43
N SER A 296 8.13 -2.08 3.12
CA SER A 296 7.35 -1.30 2.16
C SER A 296 5.86 -1.58 2.31
N LEU A 297 5.03 -0.56 2.12
CA LEU A 297 3.58 -0.63 2.30
C LEU A 297 2.87 -0.36 0.97
N LEU A 298 1.97 -1.25 0.57
CA LEU A 298 1.07 -1.08 -0.57
C LEU A 298 -0.36 -0.83 -0.07
N ILE A 299 -0.93 0.27 -0.49
CA ILE A 299 -2.31 0.67 -0.19
C ILE A 299 -3.13 0.52 -1.46
N VAL A 300 -4.11 -0.38 -1.43
CA VAL A 300 -4.94 -0.71 -2.58
C VAL A 300 -6.30 -0.02 -2.43
N PRO A 301 -6.71 0.82 -3.40
CA PRO A 301 -8.01 1.47 -3.35
C PRO A 301 -9.12 0.47 -3.67
N ARG A 302 -10.29 0.66 -3.07
CA ARG A 302 -11.49 -0.09 -3.43
C ARG A 302 -11.82 0.09 -4.93
N PRO A 303 -12.21 -0.96 -5.68
CA PRO A 303 -12.59 -0.83 -7.08
C PRO A 303 -13.78 0.11 -7.25
N PRO A 304 -13.84 0.90 -8.34
CA PRO A 304 -15.01 1.73 -8.65
C PRO A 304 -16.24 0.83 -8.87
N GLY A 305 -17.37 1.21 -8.25
CA GLY A 305 -18.64 0.50 -8.41
C GLY A 305 -18.98 -0.57 -7.36
N ALA A 306 -18.10 -0.87 -6.41
CA ALA A 306 -18.45 -1.64 -5.25
C ALA A 306 -19.19 -0.74 -4.24
N GLU A 307 -20.54 -0.73 -4.32
CA GLU A 307 -21.39 0.05 -3.40
C GLU A 307 -21.20 -0.45 -1.96
N SER A 308 -21.16 0.51 -1.04
CA SER A 308 -21.29 0.21 0.40
C SER A 308 -22.75 -0.07 0.68
N ASP A 309 -23.10 -1.33 0.90
CA ASP A 309 -24.36 -1.70 1.55
C ASP A 309 -24.39 -1.21 3.01
#